data_d8144149ad34a9730f8f6e4e22c82cac
#
_entry.id   d8144149ad34a9730f8f6e4e22c82cac
#
_cell.length_a   1.000
_cell.length_b   1.000
_cell.length_c   1.000
_cell.angle_alpha   90.00
_cell.angle_beta   90.00
_cell.angle_gamma   90.00
#
_symmetry.space_group_name_H-M   'P 1'
#
loop_
_entity.id
_entity.type
_entity.pdbx_description
1 polymer ?
#
loop_
_entity_poly.entity_id
_entity_poly.type
_entity_poly.pdbx_seq_one_letter_code
_entity_poly.pdbx_strand_id
1 'polypeptide(L)'
;MKLFSFLSLATLATAFVPQPAFHGRSFCLFEAATSIDDITLNSEERMGKSVDSTRINLSSIRTGRANADMLDRIRVDYYGVDTPINQMATISVPSAQQLSIAPFDKSTAGDIERAIIESDLGLTPSSDGTVIRINIPSLTEDRRKELLKQCKAIGEEGKVAIRNIRRDGVDSIKKLEKSGDIGEDEMKDGLDAMQKATDKYIKEVDDVVSKKEKDVMKV
;
A
#
# COMPACT_ATOMS: atom_id res chain seq x y z
N MET A 1 56.90 17.74 -61.55
CA MET A 1 55.80 18.55 -62.10
C MET A 1 54.75 18.67 -61.05
N LYS A 2 54.44 19.86 -60.66
CA LYS A 2 53.52 20.29 -59.57
C LYS A 2 52.08 20.18 -60.01
N LEU A 3 51.19 19.69 -59.19
CA LEU A 3 49.76 19.99 -59.30
C LEU A 3 49.18 20.07 -57.88
N PHE A 4 48.86 21.32 -57.54
CA PHE A 4 48.11 21.73 -56.35
C PHE A 4 46.65 21.35 -56.53
N SER A 5 46.08 20.72 -55.52
CA SER A 5 44.64 20.57 -55.43
C SER A 5 44.12 21.29 -54.19
N PHE A 6 43.30 22.29 -54.42
CA PHE A 6 42.63 23.13 -53.44
C PHE A 6 41.61 22.31 -52.65
N LEU A 7 41.74 22.23 -51.34
CA LEU A 7 40.72 21.68 -50.49
C LEU A 7 39.87 22.82 -49.92
N SER A 8 38.64 22.92 -50.43
CA SER A 8 37.62 23.88 -50.01
C SER A 8 37.11 23.49 -48.61
N LEU A 9 37.33 24.38 -47.65
CA LEU A 9 36.84 24.25 -46.26
C LEU A 9 35.39 24.75 -46.22
N ALA A 10 34.41 23.82 -46.23
CA ALA A 10 33.00 24.13 -46.00
C ALA A 10 32.74 24.24 -44.52
N THR A 11 32.60 25.46 -44.01
CA THR A 11 32.14 25.72 -42.64
C THR A 11 30.67 25.41 -42.51
N LEU A 12 30.35 24.30 -41.80
CA LEU A 12 29.00 24.01 -41.37
C LEU A 12 28.64 24.94 -40.21
N ALA A 13 27.83 25.95 -40.48
CA ALA A 13 27.17 26.75 -39.47
C ALA A 13 26.06 25.89 -38.81
N THR A 14 26.33 25.39 -37.63
CA THR A 14 25.27 24.75 -36.78
C THR A 14 24.35 25.85 -36.26
N ALA A 15 23.16 25.90 -36.86
CA ALA A 15 22.06 26.72 -36.36
C ALA A 15 21.66 26.20 -34.96
N PHE A 16 21.96 26.98 -33.93
CA PHE A 16 21.48 26.78 -32.57
C PHE A 16 19.97 27.07 -32.54
N VAL A 17 19.15 26.03 -32.58
CA VAL A 17 17.70 26.16 -32.36
C VAL A 17 17.49 26.18 -30.84
N PRO A 18 17.01 27.30 -30.27
CA PRO A 18 16.66 27.31 -28.86
C PRO A 18 15.46 26.38 -28.63
N GLN A 19 15.68 25.30 -27.86
CA GLN A 19 14.58 24.48 -27.40
C GLN A 19 13.75 25.31 -26.41
N PRO A 20 12.40 25.33 -26.56
CA PRO A 20 11.56 25.95 -25.55
C PRO A 20 11.73 25.19 -24.23
N ALA A 21 12.14 25.92 -23.19
CA ALA A 21 12.19 25.40 -21.84
C ALA A 21 10.78 24.91 -21.46
N PHE A 22 10.59 23.59 -21.49
CA PHE A 22 9.42 22.92 -20.90
C PHE A 22 9.51 23.16 -19.37
N HIS A 23 9.00 24.29 -18.93
CA HIS A 23 8.64 24.46 -17.55
C HIS A 23 7.50 23.47 -17.29
N GLY A 24 7.87 22.26 -16.83
CA GLY A 24 6.94 21.31 -16.26
C GLY A 24 6.27 21.93 -15.02
N ARG A 25 5.30 22.80 -15.28
CA ARG A 25 4.27 23.04 -14.27
C ARG A 25 3.52 21.74 -14.18
N SER A 26 3.83 20.95 -13.14
CA SER A 26 2.85 20.03 -12.56
C SER A 26 1.63 20.87 -12.21
N PHE A 27 0.76 21.01 -13.20
CA PHE A 27 -0.60 21.41 -12.97
C PHE A 27 -1.24 20.19 -12.29
N CYS A 28 -1.13 20.12 -10.97
CA CYS A 28 -2.20 19.52 -10.20
C CYS A 28 -3.42 20.37 -10.57
N LEU A 29 -4.17 19.92 -11.56
CA LEU A 29 -5.55 20.31 -11.74
C LEU A 29 -6.28 19.85 -10.46
N PHE A 30 -6.19 20.68 -9.43
CA PHE A 30 -7.19 20.77 -8.40
C PHE A 30 -8.37 21.39 -9.16
N GLU A 31 -9.14 20.53 -9.82
CA GLU A 31 -10.41 20.87 -10.40
C GLU A 31 -11.20 21.50 -9.24
N ALA A 32 -11.45 22.79 -9.35
CA ALA A 32 -12.21 23.50 -8.31
C ALA A 32 -13.56 22.81 -8.25
N ALA A 33 -13.82 22.07 -7.18
CA ALA A 33 -15.09 21.40 -6.95
C ALA A 33 -16.19 22.45 -7.05
N THR A 34 -17.00 22.36 -8.08
CA THR A 34 -18.03 23.36 -8.42
C THR A 34 -19.36 23.03 -7.75
N SER A 35 -19.48 21.84 -7.17
CA SER A 35 -20.72 21.40 -6.50
C SER A 35 -20.44 20.72 -5.14
N ILE A 36 -21.44 20.69 -4.27
CA ILE A 36 -21.37 19.98 -2.98
C ILE A 36 -21.14 18.50 -3.22
N ASP A 37 -21.76 17.92 -4.25
CA ASP A 37 -21.62 16.50 -4.58
C ASP A 37 -20.19 16.15 -4.97
N ASP A 38 -19.49 17.02 -5.70
CA ASP A 38 -18.07 16.81 -6.05
C ASP A 38 -17.18 16.83 -4.79
N ILE A 39 -17.46 17.74 -3.83
CA ILE A 39 -16.71 17.81 -2.57
C ILE A 39 -16.95 16.56 -1.73
N THR A 40 -18.19 16.11 -1.64
CA THR A 40 -18.55 14.92 -0.86
C THR A 40 -17.93 13.67 -1.48
N LEU A 41 -18.03 13.47 -2.80
CA LEU A 41 -17.42 12.35 -3.52
C LEU A 41 -15.89 12.34 -3.37
N ASN A 42 -15.23 13.47 -3.55
CA ASN A 42 -13.78 13.57 -3.37
C ASN A 42 -13.37 13.24 -1.93
N SER A 43 -14.16 13.72 -0.96
CA SER A 43 -13.88 13.42 0.46
C SER A 43 -14.11 11.95 0.79
N GLU A 44 -15.15 11.32 0.25
CA GLU A 44 -15.41 9.89 0.39
C GLU A 44 -14.28 9.05 -0.22
N GLU A 45 -13.81 9.41 -1.41
CA GLU A 45 -12.68 8.72 -2.05
C GLU A 45 -11.39 8.83 -1.21
N ARG A 46 -11.09 10.02 -0.69
CA ARG A 46 -9.95 10.24 0.21
C ARG A 46 -10.08 9.46 1.52
N MET A 47 -11.29 9.39 2.11
CA MET A 47 -11.56 8.59 3.30
C MET A 47 -11.39 7.09 3.02
N GLY A 48 -11.87 6.59 1.88
CA GLY A 48 -11.66 5.21 1.45
C GLY A 48 -10.18 4.86 1.32
N LYS A 49 -9.38 5.70 0.65
CA LYS A 49 -7.92 5.55 0.56
C LYS A 49 -7.24 5.53 1.94
N SER A 50 -7.75 6.33 2.90
CA SER A 50 -7.24 6.34 4.27
C SER A 50 -7.54 5.02 5.01
N VAL A 51 -8.73 4.45 4.82
CA VAL A 51 -9.09 3.13 5.37
C VAL A 51 -8.20 2.03 4.77
N ASP A 52 -7.98 2.05 3.45
CA ASP A 52 -7.10 1.08 2.80
C ASP A 52 -5.64 1.19 3.26
N SER A 53 -5.14 2.41 3.41
CA SER A 53 -3.81 2.65 4.00
C SER A 53 -3.71 2.10 5.43
N THR A 54 -4.73 2.33 6.26
CA THR A 54 -4.80 1.77 7.62
C THR A 54 -4.82 0.23 7.59
N ARG A 55 -5.56 -0.36 6.64
CA ARG A 55 -5.61 -1.83 6.45
C ARG A 55 -4.24 -2.39 6.07
N ILE A 56 -3.52 -1.72 5.17
CA ILE A 56 -2.16 -2.11 4.77
C ILE A 56 -1.21 -2.02 5.96
N ASN A 57 -1.25 -0.93 6.73
CA ASN A 57 -0.43 -0.74 7.92
C ASN A 57 -0.72 -1.82 8.99
N LEU A 58 -1.99 -2.17 9.20
CA LEU A 58 -2.37 -3.25 10.10
C LEU A 58 -1.94 -4.62 9.56
N SER A 59 -1.92 -4.84 8.26
CA SER A 59 -1.45 -6.11 7.67
C SER A 59 0.05 -6.33 7.87
N SER A 60 0.83 -5.25 7.94
CA SER A 60 2.28 -5.34 8.19
C SER A 60 2.64 -5.81 9.60
N ILE A 61 1.68 -5.74 10.56
CA ILE A 61 1.88 -6.24 11.92
C ILE A 61 1.87 -7.77 11.91
N ARG A 62 2.99 -8.37 12.29
CA ARG A 62 3.14 -9.83 12.40
C ARG A 62 2.42 -10.33 13.63
N THR A 63 1.33 -11.04 13.45
CA THR A 63 0.48 -11.54 14.54
C THR A 63 0.97 -12.86 15.16
N GLY A 64 2.10 -13.41 14.71
CA GLY A 64 2.56 -14.74 15.11
C GLY A 64 1.70 -15.89 14.59
N ARG A 65 0.74 -15.58 13.70
CA ARG A 65 -0.10 -16.57 13.04
C ARG A 65 0.44 -16.85 11.64
N ALA A 66 0.40 -18.11 11.25
CA ALA A 66 0.76 -18.55 9.91
C ALA A 66 -0.18 -17.91 8.88
N ASN A 67 0.36 -17.09 7.98
CA ASN A 67 -0.36 -16.52 6.85
C ASN A 67 0.46 -16.73 5.58
N ALA A 68 -0.18 -17.16 4.51
CA ALA A 68 0.46 -17.35 3.21
C ALA A 68 1.08 -16.06 2.67
N ASP A 69 0.44 -14.90 2.91
CA ASP A 69 0.90 -13.57 2.46
C ASP A 69 2.30 -13.20 3.00
N MET A 70 2.77 -13.85 4.09
CA MET A 70 4.11 -13.61 4.61
C MET A 70 5.20 -14.06 3.65
N LEU A 71 4.90 -15.04 2.81
CA LEU A 71 5.82 -15.63 1.83
C LEU A 71 5.79 -14.92 0.47
N ASP A 72 4.80 -14.06 0.21
CA ASP A 72 4.64 -13.35 -1.07
C ASP A 72 5.82 -12.45 -1.42
N ARG A 73 6.54 -12.00 -0.39
CA ARG A 73 7.70 -11.12 -0.56
C ARG A 73 8.98 -11.87 -0.91
N ILE A 74 9.00 -13.18 -0.72
CA ILE A 74 10.19 -14.00 -0.97
C ILE A 74 10.24 -14.35 -2.44
N ARG A 75 11.37 -14.04 -3.05
CA ARG A 75 11.68 -14.39 -4.43
C ARG A 75 12.75 -15.47 -4.44
N VAL A 76 12.60 -16.41 -5.32
CA VAL A 76 13.53 -17.53 -5.52
C VAL A 76 14.10 -17.42 -6.93
N ASP A 77 15.40 -17.61 -7.07
CA ASP A 77 16.03 -17.70 -8.39
C ASP A 77 15.63 -19.02 -9.04
N TYR A 78 14.80 -18.94 -10.06
CA TYR A 78 14.38 -20.08 -10.86
C TYR A 78 14.96 -19.95 -12.26
N TYR A 79 16.04 -20.70 -12.56
CA TYR A 79 16.77 -20.65 -13.83
C TYR A 79 17.20 -19.23 -14.25
N GLY A 80 17.66 -18.40 -13.29
CA GLY A 80 18.10 -17.03 -13.54
C GLY A 80 16.98 -16.00 -13.62
N VAL A 81 15.75 -16.36 -13.20
CA VAL A 81 14.61 -15.47 -13.13
C VAL A 81 14.07 -15.42 -11.70
N ASP A 82 14.00 -14.21 -11.11
CA ASP A 82 13.42 -14.01 -9.79
C ASP A 82 11.91 -14.29 -9.82
N THR A 83 11.51 -15.42 -9.27
CA THR A 83 10.12 -15.89 -9.27
C THR A 83 9.56 -15.89 -7.84
N PRO A 84 8.36 -15.37 -7.58
CA PRO A 84 7.75 -15.44 -6.27
C PRO A 84 7.34 -16.88 -5.91
N ILE A 85 7.47 -17.27 -4.64
CA ILE A 85 7.21 -18.65 -4.16
C ILE A 85 5.80 -19.13 -4.53
N ASN A 86 4.79 -18.23 -4.54
CA ASN A 86 3.41 -18.58 -4.90
C ASN A 86 3.24 -19.16 -6.30
N GLN A 87 4.17 -18.87 -7.21
CA GLN A 87 4.14 -19.42 -8.58
C GLN A 87 4.87 -20.77 -8.70
N MET A 88 5.70 -21.12 -7.71
CA MET A 88 6.54 -22.32 -7.74
C MET A 88 6.06 -23.41 -6.78
N ALA A 89 5.22 -23.07 -5.82
CA ALA A 89 4.78 -23.98 -4.78
C ALA A 89 3.34 -23.72 -4.33
N THR A 90 2.67 -24.76 -3.88
CA THR A 90 1.39 -24.62 -3.20
C THR A 90 1.64 -24.36 -1.71
N ILE A 91 1.15 -23.23 -1.21
CA ILE A 91 1.25 -22.85 0.20
C ILE A 91 -0.06 -23.26 0.90
N SER A 92 0.06 -24.04 1.96
CA SER A 92 -1.07 -24.45 2.80
C SER A 92 -0.80 -24.13 4.28
N VAL A 93 -1.85 -23.88 5.04
CA VAL A 93 -1.79 -23.54 6.48
C VAL A 93 -2.47 -24.66 7.26
N PRO A 94 -1.77 -25.76 7.58
CA PRO A 94 -2.37 -26.89 8.32
C PRO A 94 -2.72 -26.52 9.76
N SER A 95 -1.99 -25.57 10.38
CA SER A 95 -2.30 -25.07 11.71
C SER A 95 -1.99 -23.58 11.85
N ALA A 96 -2.46 -22.97 12.93
CA ALA A 96 -2.26 -21.53 13.18
C ALA A 96 -0.77 -21.12 13.29
N GLN A 97 0.12 -22.06 13.57
CA GLN A 97 1.56 -21.82 13.78
C GLN A 97 2.44 -22.55 12.78
N GLN A 98 1.86 -23.23 11.79
CA GLN A 98 2.62 -24.01 10.82
C GLN A 98 2.21 -23.67 9.40
N LEU A 99 3.19 -23.32 8.57
CA LEU A 99 3.06 -23.22 7.14
C LEU A 99 3.66 -24.46 6.49
N SER A 100 2.99 -24.94 5.45
CA SER A 100 3.45 -26.07 4.62
C SER A 100 3.54 -25.59 3.18
N ILE A 101 4.73 -25.73 2.60
CA ILE A 101 5.04 -25.35 1.22
C ILE A 101 5.32 -26.65 0.45
N ALA A 102 4.52 -26.94 -0.56
CA ALA A 102 4.70 -28.07 -1.45
C ALA A 102 5.17 -27.55 -2.82
N PRO A 103 6.48 -27.63 -3.15
CA PRO A 103 7.00 -27.24 -4.45
C PRO A 103 6.39 -28.09 -5.56
N PHE A 104 6.13 -27.51 -6.72
CA PHE A 104 5.71 -28.25 -7.91
C PHE A 104 6.85 -29.11 -8.46
N ASP A 105 8.07 -28.60 -8.35
CA ASP A 105 9.28 -29.31 -8.72
C ASP A 105 10.13 -29.62 -7.47
N LYS A 106 10.44 -30.89 -7.27
CA LYS A 106 11.24 -31.34 -6.12
C LYS A 106 12.69 -30.81 -6.14
N SER A 107 13.20 -30.51 -7.32
CA SER A 107 14.57 -29.99 -7.48
C SER A 107 14.72 -28.58 -6.90
N THR A 108 13.64 -27.79 -6.89
CA THR A 108 13.63 -26.41 -6.38
C THR A 108 13.44 -26.30 -4.86
N ALA A 109 13.17 -27.40 -4.18
CA ALA A 109 12.95 -27.40 -2.72
C ALA A 109 14.13 -26.81 -1.94
N GLY A 110 15.36 -27.12 -2.35
CA GLY A 110 16.57 -26.58 -1.72
C GLY A 110 16.78 -25.09 -1.94
N ASP A 111 16.40 -24.60 -3.11
CA ASP A 111 16.52 -23.16 -3.44
C ASP A 111 15.45 -22.35 -2.69
N ILE A 112 14.24 -22.89 -2.58
CA ILE A 112 13.16 -22.30 -1.77
C ILE A 112 13.57 -22.26 -0.30
N GLU A 113 14.13 -23.34 0.25
CA GLU A 113 14.61 -23.40 1.63
C GLU A 113 15.69 -22.35 1.89
N ARG A 114 16.67 -22.22 0.99
CA ARG A 114 17.74 -21.22 1.09
C ARG A 114 17.18 -19.80 1.04
N ALA A 115 16.29 -19.50 0.09
CA ALA A 115 15.65 -18.19 -0.02
C ALA A 115 14.85 -17.81 1.23
N ILE A 116 14.21 -18.79 1.90
CA ILE A 116 13.49 -18.55 3.17
C ILE A 116 14.47 -18.24 4.31
N ILE A 117 15.62 -18.94 4.38
CA ILE A 117 16.65 -18.69 5.40
C ILE A 117 17.31 -17.32 5.20
N GLU A 118 17.59 -16.96 3.94
CA GLU A 118 18.18 -15.66 3.59
C GLU A 118 17.21 -14.49 3.75
N SER A 119 15.89 -14.77 3.83
CA SER A 119 14.90 -13.73 4.04
C SER A 119 14.95 -13.18 5.48
N ASP A 120 14.67 -11.86 5.62
CA ASP A 120 14.60 -11.16 6.92
C ASP A 120 13.43 -11.64 7.82
N LEU A 121 12.78 -12.73 7.46
CA LEU A 121 11.63 -13.25 8.21
C LEU A 121 12.05 -13.98 9.51
N GLY A 122 13.31 -14.43 9.60
CA GLY A 122 13.82 -15.16 10.75
C GLY A 122 13.10 -16.50 10.98
N LEU A 123 12.64 -17.12 9.89
CA LEU A 123 11.93 -18.40 9.92
C LEU A 123 12.92 -19.54 9.68
N THR A 124 12.78 -20.63 10.41
CA THR A 124 13.57 -21.87 10.21
C THR A 124 12.70 -22.88 9.48
N PRO A 125 12.96 -23.10 8.17
CA PRO A 125 12.29 -24.15 7.42
C PRO A 125 12.83 -25.54 7.84
N SER A 126 11.97 -26.54 7.77
CA SER A 126 12.32 -27.95 7.89
C SER A 126 11.79 -28.68 6.66
N SER A 127 12.70 -29.28 5.89
CA SER A 127 12.37 -29.97 4.65
C SER A 127 12.34 -31.48 4.84
N ASP A 128 11.23 -32.11 4.41
CA ASP A 128 11.08 -33.57 4.33
C ASP A 128 11.42 -34.10 2.91
N GLY A 129 12.09 -33.29 2.08
CA GLY A 129 12.43 -33.61 0.69
C GLY A 129 11.29 -33.42 -0.33
N THR A 130 10.03 -33.41 0.12
CA THR A 130 8.84 -33.16 -0.73
C THR A 130 8.01 -31.99 -0.28
N VAL A 131 8.08 -31.66 1.01
CA VAL A 131 7.31 -30.58 1.63
C VAL A 131 8.21 -29.85 2.60
N ILE A 132 8.20 -28.53 2.52
CA ILE A 132 8.92 -27.65 3.43
C ILE A 132 7.93 -27.18 4.48
N ARG A 133 8.23 -27.42 5.75
CA ARG A 133 7.42 -26.99 6.89
C ARG A 133 8.11 -25.86 7.60
N ILE A 134 7.36 -24.81 7.90
CA ILE A 134 7.86 -23.65 8.65
C ILE A 134 7.04 -23.54 9.93
N ASN A 135 7.74 -23.61 11.07
CA ASN A 135 7.12 -23.40 12.37
C ASN A 135 7.30 -21.94 12.78
N ILE A 136 6.19 -21.28 13.12
CA ILE A 136 6.18 -19.91 13.60
C ILE A 136 6.13 -19.96 15.14
N PRO A 137 7.10 -19.36 15.85
CA PRO A 137 7.10 -19.36 17.29
C PRO A 137 5.90 -18.61 17.86
N SER A 138 5.30 -19.14 18.91
CA SER A 138 4.19 -18.47 19.61
C SER A 138 4.65 -17.16 20.25
N LEU A 139 3.82 -16.14 20.17
CA LEU A 139 4.09 -14.86 20.82
C LEU A 139 3.94 -14.98 22.34
N THR A 140 4.84 -14.33 23.08
CA THR A 140 4.69 -14.16 24.53
C THR A 140 3.52 -13.23 24.84
N GLU A 141 2.94 -13.33 26.05
CA GLU A 141 1.81 -12.47 26.44
C GLU A 141 2.16 -10.98 26.42
N ASP A 142 3.37 -10.63 26.82
CA ASP A 142 3.82 -9.23 26.81
C ASP A 142 3.93 -8.70 25.38
N ARG A 143 4.44 -9.52 24.46
CA ARG A 143 4.50 -9.13 23.03
C ARG A 143 3.11 -8.97 22.43
N ARG A 144 2.14 -9.81 22.80
CA ARG A 144 0.74 -9.64 22.38
C ARG A 144 0.17 -8.30 22.85
N LYS A 145 0.42 -7.92 24.12
CA LYS A 145 -0.03 -6.62 24.66
C LYS A 145 0.58 -5.43 23.90
N GLU A 146 1.87 -5.52 23.54
CA GLU A 146 2.53 -4.50 22.71
C GLU A 146 1.90 -4.39 21.33
N LEU A 147 1.64 -5.52 20.65
CA LEU A 147 1.00 -5.53 19.34
C LEU A 147 -0.42 -4.96 19.40
N LEU A 148 -1.19 -5.25 20.46
CA LEU A 148 -2.50 -4.63 20.66
C LEU A 148 -2.41 -3.11 20.80
N LYS A 149 -1.41 -2.60 21.53
CA LYS A 149 -1.17 -1.14 21.62
C LYS A 149 -0.83 -0.54 20.24
N GLN A 150 0.00 -1.23 19.46
CA GLN A 150 0.34 -0.79 18.10
C GLN A 150 -0.88 -0.80 17.19
N CYS A 151 -1.72 -1.85 17.22
CA CYS A 151 -2.96 -1.90 16.44
C CYS A 151 -3.89 -0.72 16.77
N LYS A 152 -4.06 -0.41 18.07
CA LYS A 152 -4.87 0.74 18.50
C LYS A 152 -4.27 2.07 18.04
N ALA A 153 -2.96 2.24 18.13
CA ALA A 153 -2.30 3.46 17.66
C ALA A 153 -2.53 3.70 16.17
N ILE A 154 -2.33 2.68 15.33
CA ILE A 154 -2.58 2.76 13.88
C ILE A 154 -4.07 3.04 13.60
N GLY A 155 -4.98 2.44 14.36
CA GLY A 155 -6.42 2.72 14.25
C GLY A 155 -6.75 4.18 14.57
N GLU A 156 -6.18 4.74 15.64
CA GLU A 156 -6.37 6.15 15.97
C GLU A 156 -5.77 7.10 14.92
N GLU A 157 -4.59 6.78 14.36
CA GLU A 157 -4.01 7.53 13.24
C GLU A 157 -4.96 7.56 12.03
N GLY A 158 -5.55 6.42 11.68
CA GLY A 158 -6.55 6.33 10.61
C GLY A 158 -7.77 7.19 10.89
N LYS A 159 -8.32 7.16 12.11
CA LYS A 159 -9.45 8.03 12.52
C LYS A 159 -9.08 9.50 12.48
N VAL A 160 -7.89 9.88 12.88
CA VAL A 160 -7.40 11.26 12.80
C VAL A 160 -7.34 11.71 11.34
N ALA A 161 -6.84 10.87 10.43
CA ALA A 161 -6.81 11.18 9.01
C ALA A 161 -8.24 11.42 8.46
N ILE A 162 -9.21 10.57 8.79
CA ILE A 162 -10.61 10.73 8.39
C ILE A 162 -11.20 12.04 8.94
N ARG A 163 -10.93 12.37 10.22
CA ARG A 163 -11.39 13.64 10.83
C ARG A 163 -10.79 14.86 10.13
N ASN A 164 -9.53 14.78 9.69
CA ASN A 164 -8.89 15.86 8.95
C ASN A 164 -9.54 16.05 7.57
N ILE A 165 -9.78 14.96 6.84
CA ILE A 165 -10.47 15.00 5.54
C ILE A 165 -11.87 15.60 5.70
N ARG A 166 -12.60 15.26 6.77
CA ARG A 166 -13.88 15.89 7.08
C ARG A 166 -13.74 17.39 7.27
N ARG A 167 -12.72 17.85 8.03
CA ARG A 167 -12.51 19.30 8.23
C ARG A 167 -12.26 20.01 6.91
N ASP A 168 -11.38 19.44 6.06
CA ASP A 168 -11.11 20.00 4.75
C ASP A 168 -12.39 20.11 3.89
N GLY A 169 -13.25 19.08 3.90
CA GLY A 169 -14.51 19.05 3.18
C GLY A 169 -15.50 20.11 3.71
N VAL A 170 -15.66 20.18 5.04
CA VAL A 170 -16.53 21.18 5.69
C VAL A 170 -16.04 22.60 5.39
N ASP A 171 -14.74 22.85 5.42
CA ASP A 171 -14.18 24.17 5.10
C ASP A 171 -14.38 24.53 3.62
N SER A 172 -14.34 23.53 2.72
CA SER A 172 -14.63 23.73 1.30
C SER A 172 -16.11 24.08 1.06
N ILE A 173 -17.04 23.38 1.70
CA ILE A 173 -18.49 23.67 1.64
C ILE A 173 -18.77 25.09 2.16
N LYS A 174 -18.20 25.48 3.30
CA LYS A 174 -18.35 26.83 3.86
C LYS A 174 -17.75 27.92 2.96
N LYS A 175 -16.73 27.62 2.16
CA LYS A 175 -16.21 28.57 1.18
C LYS A 175 -17.18 28.80 0.04
N LEU A 176 -17.86 27.75 -0.45
CA LEU A 176 -18.89 27.86 -1.47
C LEU A 176 -20.10 28.66 -0.99
N GLU A 177 -20.51 28.51 0.27
CA GLU A 177 -21.57 29.35 0.87
C GLU A 177 -21.15 30.82 0.90
N LYS A 178 -19.93 31.13 1.35
CA LYS A 178 -19.42 32.49 1.41
C LYS A 178 -19.25 33.16 0.04
N SER A 179 -18.97 32.38 -1.02
CA SER A 179 -18.92 32.87 -2.41
C SER A 179 -20.32 33.12 -2.96
N GLY A 180 -21.38 32.61 -2.31
CA GLY A 180 -22.76 32.77 -2.75
C GLY A 180 -23.18 31.76 -3.83
N ASP A 181 -22.38 30.72 -4.04
CA ASP A 181 -22.65 29.69 -5.06
C ASP A 181 -23.70 28.67 -4.59
N ILE A 182 -23.90 28.55 -3.26
CA ILE A 182 -24.84 27.60 -2.64
C ILE A 182 -25.72 28.29 -1.59
N GLY A 183 -26.94 27.75 -1.43
CA GLY A 183 -27.88 28.18 -0.41
C GLY A 183 -27.57 27.62 0.99
N GLU A 184 -28.09 28.25 2.04
CA GLU A 184 -27.91 27.82 3.42
C GLU A 184 -28.47 26.40 3.69
N ASP A 185 -29.57 26.04 3.02
CA ASP A 185 -30.20 24.73 3.19
C ASP A 185 -29.35 23.64 2.49
N GLU A 186 -28.80 23.90 1.29
CA GLU A 186 -27.90 23.03 0.60
C GLU A 186 -26.58 22.80 1.38
N MET A 187 -26.07 23.85 2.04
CA MET A 187 -24.92 23.72 2.93
C MET A 187 -25.22 22.74 4.08
N LYS A 188 -26.41 22.85 4.73
CA LYS A 188 -26.80 21.96 5.83
C LYS A 188 -26.85 20.51 5.37
N ASP A 189 -27.47 20.24 4.21
CA ASP A 189 -27.57 18.91 3.64
C ASP A 189 -26.18 18.35 3.32
N GLY A 190 -25.28 19.17 2.78
CA GLY A 190 -23.89 18.79 2.51
C GLY A 190 -23.09 18.46 3.79
N LEU A 191 -23.29 19.21 4.87
CA LEU A 191 -22.66 18.93 6.17
C LEU A 191 -23.17 17.61 6.77
N ASP A 192 -24.47 17.33 6.66
CA ASP A 192 -25.08 16.09 7.14
C ASP A 192 -24.59 14.88 6.33
N ALA A 193 -24.48 15.02 5.00
CA ALA A 193 -23.91 13.99 4.15
C ALA A 193 -22.45 13.69 4.52
N MET A 194 -21.63 14.73 4.72
CA MET A 194 -20.24 14.61 5.15
C MET A 194 -20.11 13.94 6.53
N GLN A 195 -21.01 14.23 7.46
CA GLN A 195 -21.01 13.59 8.78
C GLN A 195 -21.36 12.11 8.66
N LYS A 196 -22.40 11.75 7.89
CA LYS A 196 -22.80 10.36 7.64
C LYS A 196 -21.66 9.54 7.00
N ALA A 197 -20.99 10.11 5.99
CA ALA A 197 -19.82 9.48 5.37
C ALA A 197 -18.71 9.27 6.40
N THR A 198 -18.38 10.28 7.20
CA THR A 198 -17.36 10.18 8.25
C THR A 198 -17.66 9.06 9.24
N ASP A 199 -18.89 8.97 9.73
CA ASP A 199 -19.31 7.95 10.71
C ASP A 199 -19.24 6.54 10.12
N LYS A 200 -19.55 6.38 8.83
CA LYS A 200 -19.41 5.12 8.10
C LYS A 200 -17.95 4.68 8.07
N TYR A 201 -17.04 5.54 7.61
CA TYR A 201 -15.63 5.19 7.49
C TYR A 201 -14.92 5.00 8.83
N ILE A 202 -15.32 5.73 9.88
CA ILE A 202 -14.81 5.46 11.25
C ILE A 202 -15.23 4.07 11.72
N LYS A 203 -16.47 3.64 11.49
CA LYS A 203 -16.92 2.29 11.81
C LYS A 203 -16.13 1.22 11.04
N GLU A 204 -15.87 1.46 9.77
CA GLU A 204 -15.05 0.53 8.97
C GLU A 204 -13.63 0.39 9.53
N VAL A 205 -12.99 1.49 9.97
CA VAL A 205 -11.69 1.43 10.66
C VAL A 205 -11.79 0.63 11.96
N ASP A 206 -12.82 0.88 12.78
CA ASP A 206 -13.02 0.15 14.04
C ASP A 206 -13.24 -1.35 13.80
N ASP A 207 -13.97 -1.72 12.77
CA ASP A 207 -14.19 -3.11 12.39
C ASP A 207 -12.89 -3.80 11.96
N VAL A 208 -12.05 -3.11 11.17
CA VAL A 208 -10.75 -3.64 10.73
C VAL A 208 -9.81 -3.82 11.92
N VAL A 209 -9.73 -2.84 12.82
CA VAL A 209 -8.93 -2.92 14.06
C VAL A 209 -9.41 -4.06 14.95
N SER A 210 -10.72 -4.16 15.19
CA SER A 210 -11.31 -5.22 16.04
C SER A 210 -11.06 -6.62 15.48
N LYS A 211 -11.11 -6.79 14.16
CA LYS A 211 -10.76 -8.06 13.50
C LYS A 211 -9.29 -8.40 13.78
N LYS A 212 -8.39 -7.43 13.60
CA LYS A 212 -6.96 -7.64 13.83
C LYS A 212 -6.63 -7.93 15.31
N GLU A 213 -7.28 -7.23 16.25
CA GLU A 213 -7.14 -7.51 17.67
C GLU A 213 -7.55 -8.94 18.03
N LYS A 214 -8.68 -9.41 17.48
CA LYS A 214 -9.13 -10.80 17.64
C LYS A 214 -8.11 -11.80 17.07
N ASP A 215 -7.49 -11.49 15.93
CA ASP A 215 -6.48 -12.36 15.33
C ASP A 215 -5.22 -12.42 16.17
N VAL A 216 -4.79 -11.32 16.81
CA VAL A 216 -3.66 -11.29 17.76
C VAL A 216 -3.95 -12.12 19.01
N MET A 217 -5.21 -12.14 19.48
CA MET A 217 -5.60 -12.85 20.70
C MET A 217 -5.90 -14.35 20.49
N LYS A 218 -6.23 -14.77 19.25
CA LYS A 218 -6.61 -16.18 18.94
C LYS A 218 -5.43 -17.13 18.76
N VAL A 219 -4.20 -16.68 18.91
CA VAL A 219 -2.96 -17.49 18.73
C VAL A 219 -2.60 -18.25 20.00
#